data_bb5ce041be882b66a2d0c7c52236e4b9
#
_entry.id   bb5ce041be882b66a2d0c7c52236e4b9
#
_cell.length_a   1.000
_cell.length_b   1.000
_cell.length_c   1.000
_cell.angle_alpha   90.00
_cell.angle_beta   90.00
_cell.angle_gamma   90.00
#
_symmetry.space_group_name_H-M   'P 1'
#
loop_
_entity.id
_entity.type
_entity.pdbx_description
1 polymer ?
#
loop_
_entity_poly.entity_id
_entity_poly.type
_entity_poly.pdbx_seq_one_letter_code
_entity_poly.pdbx_strand_id
1 'polypeptide(L)'
;MKYYLVSNNIIDPQQFGFQNNNSTFHPMIHLMNKISKAMQEDEYTISIFMDLQKCFDCVPLDTLCKKLELIGIRDSGLKWFKSYLSNRKQFVRIGEGNSGMSDVTSGVPQGSILGPILFLIFFNDLPKSTLLYCLLFADDTTLLASGPNLTELVEFINSELKKISLWFRSNQMSLHPNKTKFTVFHHNPNSIPWDDIKIVFDDNNEESNIIDNDLIHELSYVNHLSKTPAIRFLGVYFDPGLNFKFHISQINAKLSRALFNLRRSKNLLSTDALKSLYYSTFHCHLIHGIQIYSCVCDNALKEIITKQKMAVRCIANQKYNAHSGPIFKELNILPFESLVKYFNLKFMFEYKNNLAPRSFYNTWNTRGDRNFHYGLRNTHLYDIPRYKHDYIGRLPLCKIPRTWNEFHDPKNIRYLPSFNNFCSKLKKELLDRIPVLCNRLICGSCHLNQ
;
A
#
# COMPACT_ATOMS: atom_id res chain seq x y z
N MET A 1 5.66 18.51 18.72
CA MET A 1 5.65 17.03 18.68
C MET A 1 6.13 16.47 17.33
N LYS A 2 5.39 16.63 16.22
CA LYS A 2 5.74 16.04 14.93
C LYS A 2 7.16 16.38 14.44
N TYR A 3 7.55 17.67 14.53
CA TYR A 3 8.90 18.12 14.21
C TYR A 3 9.96 17.39 15.06
N TYR A 4 9.74 17.30 16.37
CA TYR A 4 10.62 16.61 17.30
C TYR A 4 10.83 15.13 16.92
N LEU A 5 9.75 14.40 16.62
CA LEU A 5 9.81 13.00 16.25
C LEU A 5 10.60 12.77 14.94
N VAL A 6 10.39 13.66 13.95
CA VAL A 6 11.09 13.58 12.65
C VAL A 6 12.56 13.94 12.80
N SER A 7 12.88 15.07 13.48
CA SER A 7 14.27 15.56 13.63
C SER A 7 15.16 14.58 14.42
N ASN A 8 14.57 13.87 15.37
CA ASN A 8 15.31 12.88 16.19
C ASN A 8 15.16 11.46 15.68
N ASN A 9 14.56 11.23 14.51
CA ASN A 9 14.37 9.90 13.92
C ASN A 9 13.71 8.89 14.88
N ILE A 10 12.73 9.34 15.66
CA ILE A 10 12.12 8.52 16.71
C ILE A 10 11.20 7.45 16.12
N ILE A 11 10.40 7.81 15.10
CA ILE A 11 9.46 6.86 14.48
C ILE A 11 10.21 5.85 13.62
N ASP A 12 9.89 4.58 13.83
CA ASP A 12 10.49 3.47 13.09
C ASP A 12 10.25 3.61 11.58
N PRO A 13 11.25 3.35 10.72
CA PRO A 13 11.10 3.44 9.26
C PRO A 13 10.06 2.48 8.66
N GLN A 14 9.68 1.43 9.40
CA GLN A 14 8.66 0.46 8.98
C GLN A 14 7.23 0.94 9.28
N GLN A 15 7.06 2.08 9.98
CA GLN A 15 5.76 2.71 10.19
C GLN A 15 5.49 3.76 9.10
N PHE A 16 4.46 3.53 8.29
CA PHE A 16 4.07 4.40 7.18
C PHE A 16 2.84 5.26 7.47
N GLY A 17 2.01 4.86 8.45
CA GLY A 17 0.78 5.58 8.79
C GLY A 17 1.03 6.94 9.41
N PHE A 18 0.16 7.92 9.12
CA PHE A 18 0.15 9.27 9.69
C PHE A 18 1.45 10.08 9.55
N GLN A 19 2.38 9.65 8.72
CA GLN A 19 3.63 10.33 8.47
C GLN A 19 3.58 11.18 7.19
N ASN A 20 4.36 12.27 7.16
CA ASN A 20 4.49 13.12 5.97
C ASN A 20 5.14 12.33 4.84
N ASN A 21 4.73 12.63 3.62
CA ASN A 21 5.24 12.01 2.38
C ASN A 21 5.03 10.50 2.30
N ASN A 22 4.27 9.90 3.23
CA ASN A 22 3.88 8.51 3.19
C ASN A 22 2.46 8.34 2.63
N SER A 23 2.25 7.25 1.93
CA SER A 23 0.95 6.85 1.38
C SER A 23 0.80 5.33 1.49
N THR A 24 -0.41 4.82 1.29
CA THR A 24 -0.69 3.37 1.25
C THR A 24 0.13 2.62 0.20
N PHE A 25 0.59 3.32 -0.84
CA PHE A 25 1.43 2.77 -1.90
C PHE A 25 2.81 2.30 -1.37
N HIS A 26 3.41 3.01 -0.42
CA HIS A 26 4.77 2.71 0.06
C HIS A 26 4.89 1.34 0.74
N PRO A 27 4.08 0.98 1.74
CA PRO A 27 4.15 -0.36 2.32
C PRO A 27 3.77 -1.45 1.32
N MET A 28 2.87 -1.20 0.37
CA MET A 28 2.56 -2.15 -0.69
C MET A 28 3.76 -2.43 -1.61
N ILE A 29 4.54 -1.40 -1.96
CA ILE A 29 5.80 -1.59 -2.73
C ILE A 29 6.83 -2.36 -1.92
N HIS A 30 6.97 -2.07 -0.62
CA HIS A 30 7.88 -2.83 0.24
C HIS A 30 7.51 -4.31 0.28
N LEU A 31 6.22 -4.62 0.47
CA LEU A 31 5.72 -5.99 0.42
C LEU A 31 6.07 -6.66 -0.92
N MET A 32 5.74 -6.00 -2.04
CA MET A 32 6.03 -6.51 -3.38
C MET A 32 7.52 -6.74 -3.61
N ASN A 33 8.36 -5.81 -3.17
CA ASN A 33 9.81 -5.92 -3.36
C ASN A 33 10.41 -7.08 -2.55
N LYS A 34 9.93 -7.30 -1.31
CA LYS A 34 10.36 -8.44 -0.48
C LYS A 34 9.94 -9.77 -1.11
N ILE A 35 8.67 -9.89 -1.48
CA ILE A 35 8.16 -11.10 -2.16
C ILE A 35 8.90 -11.33 -3.49
N SER A 36 9.13 -10.28 -4.29
CA SER A 36 9.83 -10.41 -5.58
C SER A 36 11.25 -10.91 -5.43
N LYS A 37 11.98 -10.47 -4.40
CA LYS A 37 13.34 -10.94 -4.11
C LYS A 37 13.33 -12.42 -3.73
N ALA A 38 12.45 -12.82 -2.81
CA ALA A 38 12.33 -14.21 -2.38
C ALA A 38 11.93 -15.12 -3.56
N MET A 39 10.94 -14.73 -4.36
CA MET A 39 10.52 -15.51 -5.54
C MET A 39 11.66 -15.65 -6.59
N GLN A 40 12.58 -14.70 -6.66
CA GLN A 40 13.72 -14.76 -7.55
C GLN A 40 14.75 -15.81 -7.10
N GLU A 41 14.81 -16.07 -5.80
CA GLU A 41 15.70 -17.05 -5.18
C GLU A 41 15.02 -18.39 -4.93
N ASP A 42 13.80 -18.57 -5.46
CA ASP A 42 12.92 -19.72 -5.29
C ASP A 42 12.53 -19.96 -3.81
N GLU A 43 12.47 -18.88 -3.02
CA GLU A 43 12.08 -18.92 -1.61
C GLU A 43 10.57 -18.69 -1.42
N TYR A 44 10.06 -19.23 -0.33
CA TYR A 44 8.73 -18.94 0.18
C TYR A 44 8.73 -17.65 0.96
N THR A 45 7.65 -16.86 0.85
CA THR A 45 7.40 -15.72 1.75
C THR A 45 6.07 -15.93 2.45
N ILE A 46 6.08 -16.06 3.76
CA ILE A 46 4.86 -16.06 4.56
C ILE A 46 4.59 -14.64 5.03
N SER A 47 3.37 -14.16 4.79
CA SER A 47 2.93 -12.84 5.27
C SER A 47 1.66 -12.98 6.10
N ILE A 48 1.68 -12.41 7.31
CA ILE A 48 0.57 -12.41 8.26
C ILE A 48 0.01 -11.00 8.32
N PHE A 49 -1.29 -10.87 8.06
CA PHE A 49 -2.03 -9.61 8.09
C PHE A 49 -2.87 -9.59 9.37
N MET A 50 -2.40 -8.82 10.34
CA MET A 50 -2.98 -8.76 11.68
C MET A 50 -4.09 -7.72 11.74
N ASP A 51 -5.21 -8.09 12.36
CA ASP A 51 -6.31 -7.19 12.69
C ASP A 51 -6.34 -7.01 14.21
N LEU A 52 -6.15 -5.78 14.68
CA LEU A 52 -6.11 -5.48 16.12
C LEU A 52 -7.49 -5.01 16.62
N GLN A 53 -7.83 -5.38 17.83
CA GLN A 53 -9.12 -5.00 18.42
C GLN A 53 -9.05 -3.58 18.96
N LYS A 54 -9.84 -2.65 18.39
CA LYS A 54 -10.04 -1.27 18.89
C LYS A 54 -8.75 -0.59 19.39
N CYS A 55 -7.63 -0.80 18.71
CA CYS A 55 -6.30 -0.46 19.20
C CYS A 55 -6.14 1.02 19.61
N PHE A 56 -6.82 1.97 18.96
CA PHE A 56 -6.84 3.37 19.38
C PHE A 56 -7.54 3.59 20.72
N ASP A 57 -8.55 2.80 21.03
CA ASP A 57 -9.36 2.93 22.24
C ASP A 57 -8.78 2.13 23.43
N CYS A 58 -7.88 1.17 23.14
CA CYS A 58 -7.29 0.29 24.14
C CYS A 58 -5.92 0.76 24.66
N VAL A 59 -5.34 1.85 24.14
CA VAL A 59 -4.02 2.33 24.56
C VAL A 59 -3.99 2.64 26.06
N PRO A 60 -3.19 1.92 26.89
CA PRO A 60 -3.07 2.20 28.31
C PRO A 60 -2.32 3.52 28.51
N LEU A 61 -2.94 4.44 29.25
CA LEU A 61 -2.42 5.80 29.42
C LEU A 61 -1.08 5.84 30.17
N ASP A 62 -0.93 5.00 31.19
CA ASP A 62 0.31 4.92 31.97
C ASP A 62 1.48 4.40 31.13
N THR A 63 1.25 3.35 30.32
CA THR A 63 2.23 2.81 29.41
C THR A 63 2.61 3.85 28.34
N LEU A 64 1.62 4.55 27.78
CA LEU A 64 1.88 5.63 26.83
C LEU A 64 2.72 6.75 27.45
N CYS A 65 2.41 7.15 28.70
CA CYS A 65 3.19 8.17 29.41
C CYS A 65 4.63 7.74 29.65
N LYS A 66 4.87 6.47 30.00
CA LYS A 66 6.23 5.91 30.13
C LYS A 66 6.98 5.95 28.77
N LYS A 67 6.31 5.56 27.68
CA LYS A 67 6.90 5.63 26.33
C LYS A 67 7.19 7.07 25.90
N LEU A 68 6.35 8.03 26.26
CA LEU A 68 6.61 9.48 26.03
C LEU A 68 7.86 9.95 26.77
N GLU A 69 8.06 9.50 28.01
CA GLU A 69 9.24 9.82 28.81
C GLU A 69 10.53 9.21 28.20
N LEU A 70 10.45 7.96 27.75
CA LEU A 70 11.58 7.25 27.13
C LEU A 70 12.05 7.93 25.82
N ILE A 71 11.15 8.53 25.05
CA ILE A 71 11.52 9.29 23.85
C ILE A 71 11.98 10.73 24.16
N GLY A 72 12.11 11.11 25.46
CA GLY A 72 12.68 12.38 25.89
C GLY A 72 11.68 13.48 26.22
N ILE A 73 10.38 13.19 26.29
CA ILE A 73 9.36 14.15 26.74
C ILE A 73 9.28 14.10 28.25
N ARG A 74 9.75 15.14 28.92
CA ARG A 74 9.92 15.19 30.38
C ARG A 74 9.24 16.43 30.99
N ASP A 75 9.20 16.47 32.31
CA ASP A 75 8.79 17.62 33.14
C ASP A 75 7.45 18.23 32.73
N SER A 76 7.40 19.50 32.41
CA SER A 76 6.19 20.24 32.03
C SER A 76 5.51 19.65 30.80
N GLY A 77 6.29 19.15 29.81
CA GLY A 77 5.74 18.49 28.63
C GLY A 77 5.02 17.19 28.98
N LEU A 78 5.62 16.35 29.81
CA LEU A 78 4.97 15.10 30.26
C LEU A 78 3.74 15.37 31.14
N LYS A 79 3.82 16.36 32.05
CA LYS A 79 2.68 16.79 32.85
C LYS A 79 1.52 17.27 31.98
N TRP A 80 1.81 17.98 30.93
CA TRP A 80 0.79 18.43 29.97
C TRP A 80 0.11 17.25 29.27
N PHE A 81 0.87 16.24 28.78
CA PHE A 81 0.28 15.05 28.16
C PHE A 81 -0.55 14.24 29.16
N LYS A 82 -0.09 14.07 30.39
CA LYS A 82 -0.87 13.42 31.44
C LYS A 82 -2.20 14.13 31.67
N SER A 83 -2.19 15.46 31.77
CA SER A 83 -3.42 16.26 31.92
C SER A 83 -4.33 16.14 30.68
N TYR A 84 -3.77 16.16 29.49
CA TYR A 84 -4.55 16.01 28.24
C TYR A 84 -5.23 14.66 28.11
N LEU A 85 -4.63 13.60 28.61
CA LEU A 85 -5.13 12.23 28.52
C LEU A 85 -6.04 11.82 29.70
N SER A 86 -5.90 12.45 30.87
CA SER A 86 -6.68 12.11 32.08
C SER A 86 -8.03 12.82 32.14
N ASN A 87 -8.91 12.32 33.01
CA ASN A 87 -10.22 12.91 33.35
C ASN A 87 -11.13 13.16 32.14
N ARG A 88 -10.99 12.37 31.08
CA ARG A 88 -11.84 12.45 29.89
C ARG A 88 -13.19 11.75 30.15
N LYS A 89 -14.25 12.35 29.61
CA LYS A 89 -15.59 11.78 29.66
C LYS A 89 -16.16 11.71 28.24
N GLN A 90 -17.03 10.74 28.02
CA GLN A 90 -17.73 10.57 26.76
C GLN A 90 -19.22 10.30 26.98
N PHE A 91 -20.02 10.67 26.00
CA PHE A 91 -21.43 10.29 25.90
C PHE A 91 -21.79 10.07 24.43
N VAL A 92 -22.86 9.32 24.20
CA VAL A 92 -23.40 9.09 22.85
C VAL A 92 -24.60 9.99 22.64
N ARG A 93 -24.66 10.71 21.52
CA ARG A 93 -25.79 11.53 21.12
C ARG A 93 -26.46 10.94 19.88
N ILE A 94 -27.75 10.71 19.94
CA ILE A 94 -28.58 10.24 18.83
C ILE A 94 -29.80 11.18 18.73
N GLY A 95 -29.81 12.02 17.69
CA GLY A 95 -30.81 13.07 17.53
C GLY A 95 -30.77 14.06 18.70
N GLU A 96 -31.86 14.18 19.45
CA GLU A 96 -31.96 15.01 20.65
C GLU A 96 -31.64 14.26 21.96
N GLY A 97 -31.50 12.93 21.90
CA GLY A 97 -31.21 12.11 23.06
C GLY A 97 -29.72 11.98 23.34
N ASN A 98 -29.30 12.14 24.60
CA ASN A 98 -27.94 11.91 25.07
C ASN A 98 -27.92 10.73 26.05
N SER A 99 -26.88 9.89 25.97
CA SER A 99 -26.58 8.91 27.00
C SER A 99 -26.06 9.58 28.28
N GLY A 100 -25.96 8.85 29.37
CA GLY A 100 -25.18 9.26 30.55
C GLY A 100 -23.71 9.46 30.19
N MET A 101 -23.00 10.29 30.96
CA MET A 101 -21.55 10.46 30.83
C MET A 101 -20.82 9.25 31.41
N SER A 102 -19.83 8.72 30.67
CA SER A 102 -18.91 7.65 31.09
C SER A 102 -17.48 8.16 31.10
N ASP A 103 -16.70 7.73 32.08
CA ASP A 103 -15.28 8.05 32.15
C ASP A 103 -14.51 7.25 31.10
N VAL A 104 -13.52 7.88 30.48
CA VAL A 104 -12.61 7.28 29.50
C VAL A 104 -11.28 6.98 30.18
N THR A 105 -11.04 5.72 30.50
CA THR A 105 -9.88 5.24 31.26
C THR A 105 -8.69 4.82 30.39
N SER A 106 -8.92 4.58 29.10
CA SER A 106 -7.91 4.16 28.12
C SER A 106 -8.11 4.84 26.77
N GLY A 107 -7.19 4.63 25.88
CA GLY A 107 -7.26 5.08 24.48
C GLY A 107 -6.82 6.53 24.26
N VAL A 108 -6.41 6.78 23.01
CA VAL A 108 -6.07 8.12 22.54
C VAL A 108 -7.29 8.80 21.93
N PRO A 109 -7.46 10.15 22.06
CA PRO A 109 -8.65 10.84 21.55
C PRO A 109 -8.76 10.70 20.03
N GLN A 110 -9.77 9.96 19.55
CA GLN A 110 -10.07 9.85 18.12
C GLN A 110 -10.60 11.20 17.59
N GLY A 111 -10.20 11.55 16.36
CA GLY A 111 -10.55 12.85 15.75
C GLY A 111 -9.68 14.03 16.21
N SER A 112 -8.76 13.83 17.17
CA SER A 112 -7.80 14.85 17.57
C SER A 112 -6.55 14.84 16.67
N ILE A 113 -5.82 15.96 16.63
CA ILE A 113 -4.53 16.06 15.90
C ILE A 113 -3.44 15.19 16.58
N LEU A 114 -3.48 15.07 17.90
CA LEU A 114 -2.47 14.35 18.68
C LEU A 114 -2.72 12.84 18.76
N GLY A 115 -3.97 12.40 18.72
CA GLY A 115 -4.33 10.98 18.82
C GLY A 115 -3.50 10.07 17.93
N PRO A 116 -3.45 10.31 16.62
CA PRO A 116 -2.62 9.52 15.70
C PRO A 116 -1.14 9.53 16.05
N ILE A 117 -0.58 10.66 16.46
CA ILE A 117 0.84 10.80 16.82
C ILE A 117 1.15 10.00 18.10
N LEU A 118 0.27 10.08 19.09
CA LEU A 118 0.42 9.33 20.34
C LEU A 118 0.31 7.82 20.10
N PHE A 119 -0.60 7.40 19.21
CA PHE A 119 -0.69 6.00 18.80
C PHE A 119 0.59 5.53 18.11
N LEU A 120 1.18 6.32 17.20
CA LEU A 120 2.44 5.97 16.56
C LEU A 120 3.58 5.79 17.58
N ILE A 121 3.66 6.67 18.59
CA ILE A 121 4.66 6.57 19.66
C ILE A 121 4.44 5.30 20.48
N PHE A 122 3.18 5.00 20.80
CA PHE A 122 2.83 3.80 21.56
C PHE A 122 3.22 2.52 20.83
N PHE A 123 3.02 2.47 19.51
CA PHE A 123 3.23 1.28 18.68
C PHE A 123 4.66 1.16 18.11
N ASN A 124 5.51 2.15 18.36
CA ASN A 124 6.81 2.34 17.73
C ASN A 124 7.86 1.27 18.03
N ASP A 125 7.72 0.57 19.13
CA ASP A 125 8.68 -0.45 19.59
C ASP A 125 8.30 -1.88 19.16
N LEU A 126 7.11 -2.09 18.57
CA LEU A 126 6.71 -3.40 18.05
C LEU A 126 7.73 -3.98 17.03
N PRO A 127 8.25 -3.25 16.05
CA PRO A 127 9.23 -3.81 15.12
C PRO A 127 10.54 -4.27 15.78
N LYS A 128 10.83 -3.79 16.99
CA LYS A 128 12.04 -4.17 17.75
C LYS A 128 11.83 -5.42 18.61
N SER A 129 10.59 -5.86 18.80
CA SER A 129 10.25 -7.05 19.59
C SER A 129 10.37 -8.35 18.82
N THR A 130 10.58 -8.31 17.50
CA THR A 130 10.61 -9.46 16.62
C THR A 130 11.65 -9.33 15.52
N LEU A 131 12.11 -10.45 14.98
CA LEU A 131 12.95 -10.52 13.79
C LEU A 131 12.12 -10.56 12.49
N LEU A 132 10.79 -10.67 12.56
CA LEU A 132 9.93 -10.56 11.39
C LEU A 132 10.02 -9.15 10.80
N TYR A 133 9.98 -9.05 9.49
CA TYR A 133 9.90 -7.75 8.85
C TYR A 133 8.49 -7.18 9.03
N CYS A 134 8.39 -6.02 9.66
CA CYS A 134 7.12 -5.36 9.94
C CYS A 134 6.78 -4.34 8.84
N LEU A 135 5.53 -4.30 8.41
CA LEU A 135 4.96 -3.22 7.62
C LEU A 135 3.77 -2.67 8.39
N LEU A 136 3.94 -1.47 8.94
CA LEU A 136 2.95 -0.82 9.79
C LEU A 136 2.31 0.35 9.04
N PHE A 137 0.98 0.37 9.00
CA PHE A 137 0.23 1.53 8.51
C PHE A 137 -0.85 1.87 9.51
N ALA A 138 -0.50 2.70 10.48
CA ALA A 138 -1.27 2.92 11.71
C ALA A 138 -1.47 1.60 12.48
N ASP A 139 -2.69 1.11 12.54
CA ASP A 139 -3.11 -0.14 13.16
C ASP A 139 -2.98 -1.36 12.23
N ASP A 140 -3.03 -1.15 10.91
CA ASP A 140 -2.80 -2.23 9.96
C ASP A 140 -1.35 -2.73 10.08
N THR A 141 -1.19 -3.92 10.65
CA THR A 141 0.10 -4.56 10.90
C THR A 141 0.27 -5.77 9.99
N THR A 142 1.34 -5.79 9.21
CA THR A 142 1.71 -6.95 8.38
C THR A 142 3.10 -7.41 8.75
N LEU A 143 3.23 -8.68 9.07
CA LEU A 143 4.48 -9.35 9.42
C LEU A 143 4.88 -10.29 8.31
N LEU A 144 6.15 -10.34 7.96
CA LEU A 144 6.61 -11.25 6.92
C LEU A 144 8.03 -11.77 7.17
N ALA A 145 8.26 -12.99 6.70
CA ALA A 145 9.57 -13.61 6.60
C ALA A 145 9.65 -14.43 5.31
N SER A 146 10.87 -14.64 4.83
CA SER A 146 11.15 -15.47 3.65
C SER A 146 12.25 -16.48 3.95
N GLY A 147 12.20 -17.63 3.29
CA GLY A 147 13.20 -18.67 3.41
C GLY A 147 12.99 -19.79 2.39
N PRO A 148 14.05 -20.61 2.13
CA PRO A 148 14.01 -21.67 1.13
C PRO A 148 13.24 -22.91 1.61
N ASN A 149 13.21 -23.17 2.92
CA ASN A 149 12.53 -24.31 3.52
C ASN A 149 11.24 -23.86 4.23
N LEU A 150 10.10 -24.33 3.75
CA LEU A 150 8.79 -23.91 4.25
C LEU A 150 8.57 -24.34 5.71
N THR A 151 9.01 -25.56 6.09
CA THR A 151 8.84 -26.07 7.46
C THR A 151 9.64 -25.24 8.47
N GLU A 152 10.92 -25.01 8.20
CA GLU A 152 11.77 -24.16 9.05
C GLU A 152 11.23 -22.73 9.13
N LEU A 153 10.70 -22.20 8.03
CA LEU A 153 10.10 -20.87 7.98
C LEU A 153 8.85 -20.78 8.88
N VAL A 154 8.00 -21.82 8.89
CA VAL A 154 6.81 -21.90 9.76
C VAL A 154 7.23 -21.95 11.23
N GLU A 155 8.22 -22.79 11.59
CA GLU A 155 8.75 -22.87 12.95
C GLU A 155 9.34 -21.54 13.40
N PHE A 156 10.14 -20.89 12.57
CA PHE A 156 10.70 -19.57 12.83
C PHE A 156 9.60 -18.54 13.08
N ILE A 157 8.58 -18.47 12.22
CA ILE A 157 7.47 -17.53 12.36
C ILE A 157 6.70 -17.78 13.66
N ASN A 158 6.40 -19.03 14.00
CA ASN A 158 5.69 -19.37 15.23
C ASN A 158 6.51 -18.97 16.47
N SER A 159 7.85 -19.12 16.44
CA SER A 159 8.72 -18.66 17.52
C SER A 159 8.70 -17.14 17.70
N GLU A 160 8.67 -16.40 16.59
CA GLU A 160 8.62 -14.95 16.60
C GLU A 160 7.23 -14.41 17.00
N LEU A 161 6.14 -15.11 16.63
CA LEU A 161 4.79 -14.76 17.05
C LEU A 161 4.61 -14.85 18.58
N LYS A 162 5.30 -15.75 19.27
CA LYS A 162 5.33 -15.79 20.74
C LYS A 162 5.89 -14.50 21.33
N LYS A 163 6.97 -13.94 20.75
CA LYS A 163 7.53 -12.65 21.21
C LYS A 163 6.55 -11.50 20.97
N ILE A 164 5.83 -11.52 19.87
CA ILE A 164 4.79 -10.52 19.56
C ILE A 164 3.61 -10.64 20.51
N SER A 165 3.18 -11.86 20.86
CA SER A 165 2.14 -12.09 21.87
C SER A 165 2.55 -11.53 23.24
N LEU A 166 3.79 -11.74 23.66
CA LEU A 166 4.35 -11.13 24.88
C LEU A 166 4.30 -9.59 24.81
N TRP A 167 4.66 -9.02 23.67
CA TRP A 167 4.58 -7.57 23.46
C TRP A 167 3.13 -7.07 23.56
N PHE A 168 2.16 -7.76 22.94
CA PHE A 168 0.75 -7.39 23.02
C PHE A 168 0.23 -7.43 24.45
N ARG A 169 0.52 -8.50 25.20
CA ARG A 169 0.14 -8.60 26.62
C ARG A 169 0.74 -7.47 27.45
N SER A 170 2.04 -7.23 27.33
CA SER A 170 2.74 -6.15 28.06
C SER A 170 2.17 -4.76 27.75
N ASN A 171 1.59 -4.59 26.57
CA ASN A 171 0.97 -3.34 26.12
C ASN A 171 -0.56 -3.37 26.22
N GLN A 172 -1.17 -4.41 26.81
CA GLN A 172 -2.62 -4.57 26.96
C GLN A 172 -3.37 -4.43 25.61
N MET A 173 -2.79 -4.96 24.56
CA MET A 173 -3.38 -5.00 23.23
C MET A 173 -3.88 -6.39 22.90
N SER A 174 -4.94 -6.49 22.12
CA SER A 174 -5.53 -7.78 21.74
C SER A 174 -5.59 -7.93 20.22
N LEU A 175 -5.26 -9.13 19.76
CA LEU A 175 -5.44 -9.55 18.39
C LEU A 175 -6.91 -9.93 18.13
N HIS A 176 -7.39 -9.76 16.91
CA HIS A 176 -8.65 -10.34 16.44
C HIS A 176 -8.37 -11.60 15.61
N PRO A 177 -8.31 -12.82 16.23
CA PRO A 177 -7.80 -14.01 15.55
C PRO A 177 -8.57 -14.36 14.27
N ASN A 178 -9.91 -14.27 14.32
CA ASN A 178 -10.78 -14.62 13.18
C ASN A 178 -10.63 -13.68 11.96
N LYS A 179 -10.09 -12.48 12.15
CA LYS A 179 -9.82 -11.54 11.06
C LYS A 179 -8.38 -11.55 10.62
N THR A 180 -7.47 -11.94 11.51
CA THR A 180 -6.06 -12.12 11.20
C THR A 180 -5.89 -13.31 10.27
N LYS A 181 -5.18 -13.10 9.17
CA LYS A 181 -5.00 -14.12 8.13
C LYS A 181 -3.57 -14.13 7.64
N PHE A 182 -3.13 -15.28 7.15
CA PHE A 182 -1.85 -15.36 6.47
C PHE A 182 -1.98 -15.91 5.04
N THR A 183 -0.96 -15.70 4.26
CA THR A 183 -0.80 -16.33 2.95
C THR A 183 0.68 -16.60 2.69
N VAL A 184 0.94 -17.59 1.85
CA VAL A 184 2.29 -17.92 1.39
C VAL A 184 2.42 -17.49 -0.05
N PHE A 185 3.42 -16.67 -0.34
CA PHE A 185 3.78 -16.25 -1.68
C PHE A 185 4.92 -17.11 -2.21
N HIS A 186 4.74 -17.65 -3.41
CA HIS A 186 5.76 -18.44 -4.11
C HIS A 186 5.54 -18.37 -5.61
N HIS A 187 6.60 -18.56 -6.42
CA HIS A 187 6.51 -18.53 -7.88
C HIS A 187 5.57 -19.62 -8.41
N ASN A 188 5.49 -20.77 -7.72
CA ASN A 188 4.53 -21.85 -7.99
C ASN A 188 3.58 -22.04 -6.79
N PRO A 189 2.47 -21.29 -6.68
CA PRO A 189 1.57 -21.40 -5.55
C PRO A 189 0.79 -22.71 -5.47
N ASN A 190 0.76 -23.51 -6.57
CA ASN A 190 0.08 -24.81 -6.59
C ASN A 190 0.90 -25.90 -5.89
N SER A 191 2.20 -25.70 -5.70
CA SER A 191 3.06 -26.67 -5.01
C SER A 191 3.07 -26.52 -3.49
N ILE A 192 2.36 -25.52 -2.94
CA ILE A 192 2.35 -25.24 -1.51
C ILE A 192 1.44 -26.24 -0.80
N PRO A 193 1.94 -27.00 0.19
CA PRO A 193 1.14 -27.92 1.01
C PRO A 193 0.36 -27.16 2.08
N TRP A 194 -0.71 -26.47 1.69
CA TRP A 194 -1.47 -25.55 2.53
C TRP A 194 -2.00 -26.17 3.82
N ASP A 195 -2.42 -27.42 3.77
CA ASP A 195 -3.01 -28.13 4.93
C ASP A 195 -1.96 -28.52 5.98
N ASP A 196 -0.67 -28.52 5.61
CA ASP A 196 0.44 -28.83 6.52
C ASP A 196 0.97 -27.56 7.23
N ILE A 197 0.52 -26.35 6.81
CA ILE A 197 1.02 -25.09 7.33
C ILE A 197 0.13 -24.65 8.49
N LYS A 198 0.68 -24.67 9.71
CA LYS A 198 0.00 -24.21 10.92
C LYS A 198 0.74 -23.01 11.50
N ILE A 199 0.13 -21.84 11.39
CA ILE A 199 0.59 -20.61 12.04
C ILE A 199 -0.28 -20.38 13.27
N VAL A 200 0.37 -20.35 14.44
CA VAL A 200 -0.30 -20.28 15.72
C VAL A 200 0.06 -19.00 16.45
N PHE A 201 -0.95 -18.30 16.92
CA PHE A 201 -0.80 -17.18 17.84
C PHE A 201 -1.23 -17.63 19.23
N ASP A 202 -0.27 -17.70 20.14
CA ASP A 202 -0.46 -18.16 21.51
C ASP A 202 -0.50 -16.97 22.46
N ASP A 203 -1.65 -16.72 23.06
CA ASP A 203 -1.88 -15.63 24.02
C ASP A 203 -1.82 -16.11 25.49
N ASN A 204 -1.36 -17.35 25.75
CA ASN A 204 -1.15 -17.85 27.10
C ASN A 204 0.01 -17.15 27.82
N ASN A 205 -0.13 -17.01 29.15
CA ASN A 205 0.94 -16.51 29.98
C ASN A 205 1.92 -17.64 30.32
N GLU A 206 3.17 -17.56 29.86
CA GLU A 206 4.20 -18.56 30.14
C GLU A 206 4.50 -18.73 31.64
N GLU A 207 4.18 -17.72 32.46
CA GLU A 207 4.35 -17.78 33.93
C GLU A 207 3.20 -18.53 34.62
N SER A 208 2.06 -18.74 33.96
CA SER A 208 0.98 -19.56 34.47
C SER A 208 1.19 -21.00 34.05
N ASN A 209 1.32 -21.94 34.99
CA ASN A 209 1.34 -23.38 34.69
C ASN A 209 0.02 -23.92 34.12
N ILE A 210 -0.93 -23.06 33.81
CA ILE A 210 -2.23 -23.39 33.23
C ILE A 210 -2.21 -22.94 31.76
N ILE A 211 -2.22 -23.91 30.85
CA ILE A 211 -2.41 -23.66 29.43
C ILE A 211 -3.92 -23.57 29.19
N ASP A 212 -4.39 -22.40 28.82
CA ASP A 212 -5.76 -22.19 28.35
C ASP A 212 -5.79 -22.37 26.83
N ASN A 213 -6.40 -23.46 26.38
CA ASN A 213 -6.50 -23.77 24.95
C ASN A 213 -7.34 -22.74 24.18
N ASP A 214 -8.23 -22.00 24.85
CA ASP A 214 -9.04 -20.94 24.24
C ASP A 214 -8.19 -19.71 23.85
N LEU A 215 -6.98 -19.58 24.40
CA LEU A 215 -6.01 -18.54 24.07
C LEU A 215 -5.02 -18.93 22.99
N ILE A 216 -5.08 -20.16 22.47
CA ILE A 216 -4.27 -20.65 21.36
C ILE A 216 -5.09 -20.52 20.08
N HIS A 217 -4.66 -19.65 19.18
CA HIS A 217 -5.38 -19.36 17.94
C HIS A 217 -4.59 -19.83 16.72
N GLU A 218 -5.09 -20.85 16.03
CA GLU A 218 -4.61 -21.19 14.70
C GLU A 218 -5.15 -20.20 13.68
N LEU A 219 -4.23 -19.49 13.00
CA LEU A 219 -4.60 -18.45 12.03
C LEU A 219 -5.08 -19.08 10.71
N SER A 220 -6.13 -18.52 10.14
CA SER A 220 -6.64 -18.98 8.86
C SER A 220 -5.77 -18.50 7.69
N TYR A 221 -5.52 -19.39 6.73
CA TYR A 221 -4.82 -19.05 5.49
C TYR A 221 -5.75 -18.61 4.37
N VAL A 222 -5.18 -17.87 3.42
CA VAL A 222 -5.86 -17.51 2.16
C VAL A 222 -5.02 -18.04 1.00
N ASN A 223 -5.61 -18.90 0.19
CA ASN A 223 -5.02 -19.50 -1.00
C ASN A 223 -5.90 -19.30 -2.24
N HIS A 224 -5.47 -19.83 -3.38
CA HIS A 224 -6.18 -19.71 -4.65
C HIS A 224 -7.53 -20.45 -4.70
N LEU A 225 -7.80 -21.39 -3.77
CA LEU A 225 -9.06 -22.15 -3.65
C LEU A 225 -10.03 -21.50 -2.65
N SER A 226 -9.58 -20.53 -1.87
CA SER A 226 -10.41 -19.83 -0.91
C SER A 226 -11.56 -19.09 -1.60
N LYS A 227 -12.70 -18.92 -0.90
CA LYS A 227 -13.84 -18.10 -1.39
C LYS A 227 -13.41 -16.71 -1.83
N THR A 228 -12.45 -16.12 -1.14
CA THR A 228 -11.75 -14.90 -1.55
C THR A 228 -10.29 -15.30 -1.75
N PRO A 229 -9.84 -15.54 -3.02
CA PRO A 229 -8.53 -16.13 -3.31
C PRO A 229 -7.37 -15.14 -3.19
N ALA A 230 -7.52 -14.10 -2.42
CA ALA A 230 -6.53 -13.05 -2.23
C ALA A 230 -6.74 -12.32 -0.90
N ILE A 231 -5.67 -11.92 -0.28
CA ILE A 231 -5.69 -11.13 0.97
C ILE A 231 -5.77 -9.65 0.65
N ARG A 232 -6.59 -8.91 1.40
CA ARG A 232 -6.73 -7.47 1.23
C ARG A 232 -5.71 -6.75 2.12
N PHE A 233 -4.79 -6.02 1.49
CA PHE A 233 -3.83 -5.15 2.17
C PHE A 233 -3.96 -3.73 1.65
N LEU A 234 -4.26 -2.79 2.52
CA LEU A 234 -4.43 -1.35 2.21
C LEU A 234 -5.29 -1.08 0.96
N GLY A 235 -6.35 -1.87 0.79
CA GLY A 235 -7.31 -1.70 -0.30
C GLY A 235 -6.99 -2.45 -1.60
N VAL A 236 -5.83 -3.09 -1.72
CA VAL A 236 -5.43 -3.96 -2.83
C VAL A 236 -5.50 -5.43 -2.40
N TYR A 237 -5.94 -6.31 -3.28
CA TYR A 237 -6.00 -7.76 -3.04
C TYR A 237 -4.77 -8.42 -3.64
N PHE A 238 -3.99 -9.08 -2.78
CA PHE A 238 -2.78 -9.83 -3.12
C PHE A 238 -3.07 -11.33 -3.10
N ASP A 239 -2.91 -11.99 -4.23
CA ASP A 239 -3.01 -13.45 -4.33
C ASP A 239 -1.61 -14.10 -4.24
N PRO A 240 -1.51 -15.41 -3.86
CA PRO A 240 -0.26 -16.11 -3.64
C PRO A 240 0.74 -16.05 -4.81
N GLY A 241 0.26 -15.95 -6.04
CA GLY A 241 1.07 -15.88 -7.26
C GLY A 241 1.25 -14.45 -7.81
N LEU A 242 0.76 -13.41 -7.13
CA LEU A 242 0.80 -12.01 -7.55
C LEU A 242 0.24 -11.76 -8.96
N ASN A 243 -0.78 -12.52 -9.36
CA ASN A 243 -1.43 -12.38 -10.67
C ASN A 243 -2.56 -11.34 -10.70
N PHE A 244 -3.00 -10.86 -9.54
CA PHE A 244 -4.00 -9.81 -9.32
C PHE A 244 -5.34 -10.00 -10.04
N LYS A 245 -5.67 -11.19 -10.54
CA LYS A 245 -6.92 -11.45 -11.28
C LYS A 245 -8.14 -11.07 -10.45
N PHE A 246 -8.17 -11.48 -9.17
CA PHE A 246 -9.26 -11.15 -8.26
C PHE A 246 -9.37 -9.63 -8.03
N HIS A 247 -8.25 -8.95 -7.79
CA HIS A 247 -8.24 -7.50 -7.61
C HIS A 247 -8.76 -6.75 -8.84
N ILE A 248 -8.31 -7.15 -10.02
CA ILE A 248 -8.76 -6.57 -11.31
C ILE A 248 -10.26 -6.78 -11.51
N SER A 249 -10.81 -7.95 -11.15
CA SER A 249 -12.26 -8.19 -11.23
C SER A 249 -13.04 -7.25 -10.29
N GLN A 250 -12.54 -7.00 -9.09
CA GLN A 250 -13.14 -6.06 -8.14
C GLN A 250 -13.07 -4.61 -8.63
N ILE A 251 -11.93 -4.20 -9.21
CA ILE A 251 -11.83 -2.87 -9.85
C ILE A 251 -12.85 -2.77 -11.00
N ASN A 252 -12.88 -3.76 -11.88
CA ASN A 252 -13.78 -3.78 -13.02
C ASN A 252 -15.27 -3.64 -12.63
N ALA A 253 -15.68 -4.27 -11.53
CA ALA A 253 -17.05 -4.13 -11.01
C ALA A 253 -17.32 -2.69 -10.52
N LYS A 254 -16.37 -2.05 -9.85
CA LYS A 254 -16.48 -0.65 -9.41
C LYS A 254 -16.50 0.32 -10.59
N LEU A 255 -15.63 0.13 -11.59
CA LEU A 255 -15.58 0.95 -12.79
C LEU A 255 -16.86 0.82 -13.64
N SER A 256 -17.48 -0.37 -13.70
CA SER A 256 -18.77 -0.57 -14.38
C SER A 256 -19.88 0.24 -13.73
N ARG A 257 -19.96 0.24 -12.40
CA ARG A 257 -20.95 1.05 -11.66
C ARG A 257 -20.73 2.55 -11.88
N ALA A 258 -19.49 3.01 -11.82
CA ALA A 258 -19.15 4.40 -12.09
C ALA A 258 -19.49 4.81 -13.54
N LEU A 259 -19.18 3.94 -14.51
CA LEU A 259 -19.52 4.16 -15.91
C LEU A 259 -21.05 4.21 -16.14
N PHE A 260 -21.81 3.37 -15.46
CA PHE A 260 -23.29 3.41 -15.49
C PHE A 260 -23.82 4.76 -14.98
N ASN A 261 -23.29 5.26 -13.86
CA ASN A 261 -23.67 6.57 -13.31
C ASN A 261 -23.34 7.71 -14.28
N LEU A 262 -22.12 7.70 -14.87
CA LEU A 262 -21.73 8.69 -15.89
C LEU A 262 -22.69 8.69 -17.09
N ARG A 263 -23.08 7.51 -17.59
CA ARG A 263 -24.02 7.39 -18.71
C ARG A 263 -25.41 7.94 -18.38
N ARG A 264 -25.90 7.70 -17.18
CA ARG A 264 -27.21 8.23 -16.74
C ARG A 264 -27.20 9.75 -16.56
N SER A 265 -26.08 10.28 -16.11
CA SER A 265 -25.91 11.71 -15.83
C SER A 265 -25.55 12.55 -17.08
N LYS A 266 -25.17 11.92 -18.19
CA LYS A 266 -24.55 12.58 -19.36
C LYS A 266 -25.46 13.67 -19.97
N ASN A 267 -26.77 13.49 -19.96
CA ASN A 267 -27.72 14.45 -20.51
C ASN A 267 -28.25 15.47 -19.49
N LEU A 268 -27.83 15.31 -18.20
CA LEU A 268 -28.29 16.13 -17.08
C LEU A 268 -27.22 17.09 -16.59
N LEU A 269 -25.95 16.76 -16.82
CA LEU A 269 -24.78 17.47 -16.25
C LEU A 269 -23.93 18.08 -17.36
N SER A 270 -23.31 19.22 -17.05
CA SER A 270 -22.26 19.80 -17.89
C SER A 270 -21.04 18.92 -18.00
N THR A 271 -20.20 19.14 -19.02
CA THR A 271 -18.92 18.42 -19.19
C THR A 271 -18.02 18.52 -17.95
N ASP A 272 -17.95 19.68 -17.30
CA ASP A 272 -17.14 19.87 -16.10
C ASP A 272 -17.69 19.13 -14.90
N ALA A 273 -19.02 19.08 -14.73
CA ALA A 273 -19.67 18.29 -13.70
C ALA A 273 -19.46 16.78 -13.93
N LEU A 274 -19.58 16.31 -15.18
CA LEU A 274 -19.28 14.92 -15.56
C LEU A 274 -17.82 14.57 -15.32
N LYS A 275 -16.90 15.50 -15.57
CA LYS A 275 -15.47 15.33 -15.29
C LYS A 275 -15.21 15.24 -13.79
N SER A 276 -15.88 16.04 -12.97
CA SER A 276 -15.81 15.94 -11.51
C SER A 276 -16.36 14.60 -11.01
N LEU A 277 -17.48 14.13 -11.57
CA LEU A 277 -18.06 12.82 -11.29
C LEU A 277 -17.10 11.68 -11.70
N TYR A 278 -16.40 11.81 -12.82
CA TYR A 278 -15.37 10.87 -13.26
C TYR A 278 -14.22 10.79 -12.25
N TYR A 279 -13.67 11.92 -11.79
CA TYR A 279 -12.57 11.91 -10.85
C TYR A 279 -12.97 11.33 -9.50
N SER A 280 -14.17 11.62 -9.01
CA SER A 280 -14.64 11.15 -7.70
C SER A 280 -15.06 9.67 -7.68
N THR A 281 -15.63 9.13 -8.77
CA THR A 281 -16.24 7.79 -8.75
C THR A 281 -15.51 6.75 -9.62
N PHE A 282 -14.80 7.19 -10.66
CA PHE A 282 -14.10 6.30 -11.60
C PHE A 282 -12.59 6.36 -11.39
N HIS A 283 -12.01 7.55 -11.48
CA HIS A 283 -10.57 7.74 -11.45
C HIS A 283 -9.95 7.33 -10.12
N CYS A 284 -10.60 7.60 -9.00
CA CYS A 284 -10.12 7.21 -7.67
C CYS A 284 -9.92 5.68 -7.56
N HIS A 285 -10.83 4.88 -8.14
CA HIS A 285 -10.68 3.42 -8.16
C HIS A 285 -9.62 2.94 -9.14
N LEU A 286 -9.41 3.69 -10.23
CA LEU A 286 -8.41 3.38 -11.25
C LEU A 286 -6.99 3.57 -10.74
N ILE A 287 -6.73 4.64 -9.99
CA ILE A 287 -5.37 4.99 -9.55
C ILE A 287 -4.94 4.31 -8.25
N HIS A 288 -5.90 3.83 -7.43
CA HIS A 288 -5.55 3.20 -6.16
C HIS A 288 -4.78 1.89 -6.39
N GLY A 289 -3.52 1.85 -5.97
CA GLY A 289 -2.63 0.71 -6.18
C GLY A 289 -2.23 0.46 -7.64
N ILE A 290 -2.39 1.44 -8.54
CA ILE A 290 -2.12 1.28 -9.98
C ILE A 290 -0.72 0.74 -10.28
N GLN A 291 0.30 1.14 -9.53
CA GLN A 291 1.68 0.68 -9.70
C GLN A 291 1.86 -0.78 -9.27
N ILE A 292 0.96 -1.29 -8.42
CA ILE A 292 0.96 -2.66 -7.93
C ILE A 292 0.25 -3.57 -8.93
N TYR A 293 -1.06 -3.36 -9.16
CA TYR A 293 -1.84 -4.28 -9.99
C TYR A 293 -1.58 -4.15 -11.50
N SER A 294 -0.98 -3.03 -11.96
CA SER A 294 -0.59 -2.91 -13.37
C SER A 294 0.63 -3.73 -13.77
N CYS A 295 1.19 -4.50 -12.84
CA CYS A 295 2.33 -5.40 -13.10
C CYS A 295 1.95 -6.69 -13.82
N VAL A 296 0.67 -6.93 -14.04
CA VAL A 296 0.15 -8.10 -14.77
C VAL A 296 0.35 -7.97 -16.30
N CYS A 297 0.00 -9.03 -17.03
CA CYS A 297 0.02 -9.00 -18.48
C CYS A 297 -1.06 -8.06 -19.05
N ASP A 298 -0.79 -7.49 -20.24
CA ASP A 298 -1.64 -6.49 -20.87
C ASP A 298 -3.07 -6.99 -21.14
N ASN A 299 -3.23 -8.30 -21.41
CA ASN A 299 -4.54 -8.91 -21.61
C ASN A 299 -5.47 -8.75 -20.40
N ALA A 300 -4.94 -8.85 -19.18
CA ALA A 300 -5.73 -8.69 -17.96
C ALA A 300 -6.22 -7.26 -17.76
N LEU A 301 -5.54 -6.27 -18.32
CA LEU A 301 -5.86 -4.85 -18.19
C LEU A 301 -6.78 -4.31 -19.30
N LYS A 302 -7.02 -5.08 -20.38
CA LYS A 302 -7.82 -4.64 -21.54
C LYS A 302 -9.20 -4.12 -21.16
N GLU A 303 -9.87 -4.79 -20.23
CA GLU A 303 -11.22 -4.38 -19.82
C GLU A 303 -11.21 -3.03 -19.09
N ILE A 304 -10.24 -2.80 -18.19
CA ILE A 304 -10.05 -1.52 -17.48
C ILE A 304 -9.81 -0.39 -18.49
N ILE A 305 -8.90 -0.61 -19.44
CA ILE A 305 -8.55 0.35 -20.49
C ILE A 305 -9.79 0.67 -21.36
N THR A 306 -10.56 -0.35 -21.72
CA THR A 306 -11.79 -0.18 -22.51
C THR A 306 -12.83 0.63 -21.75
N LYS A 307 -13.06 0.35 -20.47
CA LYS A 307 -13.99 1.10 -19.63
C LYS A 307 -13.58 2.57 -19.48
N GLN A 308 -12.28 2.85 -19.35
CA GLN A 308 -11.80 4.23 -19.31
C GLN A 308 -12.05 4.97 -20.64
N LYS A 309 -11.81 4.30 -21.79
CA LYS A 309 -12.13 4.86 -23.11
C LYS A 309 -13.64 5.14 -23.27
N MET A 310 -14.49 4.27 -22.74
CA MET A 310 -15.95 4.49 -22.72
C MET A 310 -16.33 5.68 -21.83
N ALA A 311 -15.71 5.82 -20.66
CA ALA A 311 -15.98 6.91 -19.73
C ALA A 311 -15.66 8.28 -20.36
N VAL A 312 -14.47 8.44 -20.99
CA VAL A 312 -14.10 9.72 -21.62
C VAL A 312 -14.96 10.06 -22.81
N ARG A 313 -15.39 9.07 -23.62
CA ARG A 313 -16.36 9.30 -24.70
C ARG A 313 -17.72 9.77 -24.15
N CYS A 314 -18.14 9.21 -23.03
CA CYS A 314 -19.38 9.61 -22.35
C CYS A 314 -19.30 11.06 -21.87
N ILE A 315 -18.19 11.48 -21.25
CA ILE A 315 -17.97 12.85 -20.77
C ILE A 315 -17.98 13.85 -21.92
N ALA A 316 -17.28 13.52 -23.04
CA ALA A 316 -17.21 14.38 -24.22
C ALA A 316 -18.45 14.28 -25.13
N ASN A 317 -19.49 13.56 -24.74
CA ASN A 317 -20.70 13.31 -25.53
C ASN A 317 -20.43 12.79 -26.96
N GLN A 318 -19.41 11.96 -27.10
CA GLN A 318 -18.97 11.40 -28.38
C GLN A 318 -19.61 10.02 -28.65
N LYS A 319 -19.64 9.61 -29.92
CA LYS A 319 -20.11 8.28 -30.34
C LYS A 319 -19.22 7.17 -29.71
N TYR A 320 -19.77 5.96 -29.52
CA TYR A 320 -19.10 4.83 -28.89
C TYR A 320 -17.82 4.39 -29.66
N ASN A 321 -17.76 4.63 -30.97
CA ASN A 321 -16.65 4.30 -31.85
C ASN A 321 -15.68 5.47 -32.10
N ALA A 322 -15.89 6.65 -31.51
CA ALA A 322 -15.00 7.79 -31.68
C ALA A 322 -13.58 7.48 -31.17
N HIS A 323 -12.56 8.01 -31.85
CA HIS A 323 -11.18 7.87 -31.40
C HIS A 323 -10.97 8.51 -30.04
N SER A 324 -10.48 7.74 -29.08
CA SER A 324 -10.34 8.21 -27.70
C SER A 324 -9.10 9.09 -27.47
N GLY A 325 -8.07 9.00 -28.31
CA GLY A 325 -6.84 9.79 -28.17
C GLY A 325 -7.07 11.30 -28.11
N PRO A 326 -7.73 11.90 -29.10
CA PRO A 326 -8.09 13.32 -29.09
C PRO A 326 -8.93 13.71 -27.88
N ILE A 327 -9.91 12.86 -27.48
CA ILE A 327 -10.80 13.10 -26.35
C ILE A 327 -10.00 13.14 -25.01
N PHE A 328 -9.03 12.25 -24.83
CA PHE A 328 -8.16 12.30 -23.64
C PHE A 328 -7.38 13.62 -23.56
N LYS A 329 -6.88 14.14 -24.69
CA LYS A 329 -6.19 15.44 -24.76
C LYS A 329 -7.14 16.60 -24.44
N GLU A 330 -8.30 16.64 -25.08
CA GLU A 330 -9.31 17.68 -24.89
C GLU A 330 -9.76 17.76 -23.42
N LEU A 331 -10.06 16.63 -22.82
CA LEU A 331 -10.50 16.55 -21.43
C LEU A 331 -9.34 16.72 -20.41
N ASN A 332 -8.08 16.75 -20.87
CA ASN A 332 -6.89 16.78 -20.02
C ASN A 332 -6.83 15.58 -19.03
N ILE A 333 -7.21 14.40 -19.51
CA ILE A 333 -7.21 13.13 -18.77
C ILE A 333 -6.15 12.21 -19.35
N LEU A 334 -5.31 11.61 -18.50
CA LEU A 334 -4.32 10.62 -18.94
C LEU A 334 -4.99 9.25 -19.17
N PRO A 335 -4.69 8.57 -20.30
CA PRO A 335 -5.03 7.15 -20.49
C PRO A 335 -4.35 6.27 -19.45
N PHE A 336 -4.90 5.08 -19.20
CA PHE A 336 -4.39 4.14 -18.19
C PHE A 336 -2.89 3.86 -18.30
N GLU A 337 -2.37 3.57 -19.48
CA GLU A 337 -0.96 3.31 -19.69
C GLU A 337 -0.07 4.53 -19.36
N SER A 338 -0.56 5.73 -19.71
CA SER A 338 0.11 6.99 -19.35
C SER A 338 0.01 7.28 -17.86
N LEU A 339 -1.08 6.89 -17.19
CA LEU A 339 -1.21 6.96 -15.73
C LEU A 339 -0.18 6.07 -15.02
N VAL A 340 -0.01 4.83 -15.48
CA VAL A 340 1.03 3.93 -14.94
C VAL A 340 2.41 4.58 -15.07
N LYS A 341 2.75 5.09 -16.25
CA LYS A 341 4.03 5.80 -16.49
C LYS A 341 4.15 7.03 -15.59
N TYR A 342 3.09 7.82 -15.49
CA TYR A 342 3.05 9.02 -14.65
C TYR A 342 3.38 8.71 -13.19
N PHE A 343 2.72 7.71 -12.60
CA PHE A 343 2.95 7.36 -11.19
C PHE A 343 4.32 6.74 -10.96
N ASN A 344 4.82 5.90 -11.88
CA ASN A 344 6.18 5.35 -11.79
C ASN A 344 7.24 6.45 -11.84
N LEU A 345 7.12 7.38 -12.79
CA LEU A 345 8.06 8.49 -12.94
C LEU A 345 7.99 9.46 -11.77
N LYS A 346 6.76 9.73 -11.26
CA LYS A 346 6.55 10.54 -10.07
C LYS A 346 7.29 9.95 -8.86
N PHE A 347 7.14 8.66 -8.60
CA PHE A 347 7.80 8.00 -7.49
C PHE A 347 9.33 7.96 -7.66
N MET A 348 9.84 7.72 -8.86
CA MET A 348 11.28 7.78 -9.12
C MET A 348 11.86 9.19 -8.95
N PHE A 349 11.08 10.22 -9.25
CA PHE A 349 11.47 11.60 -8.95
C PHE A 349 11.54 11.85 -7.44
N GLU A 350 10.53 11.39 -6.69
CA GLU A 350 10.54 11.45 -5.22
C GLU A 350 11.74 10.70 -4.64
N TYR A 351 12.02 9.49 -5.15
CA TYR A 351 13.17 8.68 -4.74
C TYR A 351 14.50 9.39 -5.02
N LYS A 352 14.71 9.86 -6.25
CA LYS A 352 15.96 10.54 -6.68
C LYS A 352 16.26 11.80 -5.84
N ASN A 353 15.23 12.53 -5.43
CA ASN A 353 15.36 13.79 -4.70
C ASN A 353 15.20 13.62 -3.17
N ASN A 354 15.29 12.41 -2.65
CA ASN A 354 15.15 12.08 -1.22
C ASN A 354 13.82 12.58 -0.60
N LEU A 355 12.76 12.64 -1.41
CA LEU A 355 11.40 12.96 -0.97
C LEU A 355 10.60 11.71 -0.59
N ALA A 356 11.03 10.54 -1.05
CA ALA A 356 10.46 9.25 -0.68
C ALA A 356 10.79 8.89 0.79
N PRO A 357 9.99 8.02 1.44
CA PRO A 357 10.28 7.53 2.78
C PRO A 357 11.69 6.92 2.91
N ARG A 358 12.31 7.09 4.08
CA ARG A 358 13.67 6.58 4.36
C ARG A 358 13.83 5.08 4.16
N SER A 359 12.76 4.33 4.37
CA SER A 359 12.72 2.87 4.14
C SER A 359 13.06 2.46 2.70
N PHE A 360 12.98 3.40 1.73
CA PHE A 360 13.40 3.17 0.35
C PHE A 360 14.86 3.51 0.06
N TYR A 361 15.57 4.15 0.98
CA TYR A 361 16.98 4.49 0.74
C TYR A 361 17.76 3.24 0.34
N ASN A 362 18.59 3.35 -0.71
CA ASN A 362 19.39 2.27 -1.28
C ASN A 362 18.56 1.10 -1.90
N THR A 363 17.26 1.30 -2.19
CA THR A 363 16.46 0.27 -2.89
C THR A 363 16.96 0.08 -4.33
N TRP A 364 17.29 1.17 -5.02
CA TRP A 364 17.83 1.17 -6.38
C TRP A 364 19.13 1.97 -6.43
N ASN A 365 20.20 1.34 -6.91
CA ASN A 365 21.49 1.98 -7.16
C ASN A 365 21.57 2.44 -8.61
N THR A 366 22.31 3.51 -8.86
CA THR A 366 22.66 3.90 -10.24
C THR A 366 23.85 3.08 -10.73
N ARG A 367 24.03 3.03 -12.05
CA ARG A 367 25.22 2.39 -12.63
C ARG A 367 26.52 3.09 -12.22
N GLY A 368 26.44 4.38 -11.90
CA GLY A 368 27.56 5.17 -11.42
C GLY A 368 28.00 4.81 -9.98
N ASP A 369 27.09 4.22 -9.18
CA ASP A 369 27.39 3.81 -7.80
C ASP A 369 28.25 2.52 -7.74
N ARG A 370 28.44 1.86 -8.88
CA ARG A 370 29.32 0.68 -8.98
C ARG A 370 30.77 1.12 -9.16
N ASN A 371 31.64 0.66 -8.27
CA ASN A 371 33.09 0.86 -8.39
C ASN A 371 33.65 0.02 -9.55
N PHE A 372 33.65 0.55 -10.76
CA PHE A 372 34.37 -0.04 -11.89
C PHE A 372 35.67 0.71 -12.15
N HIS A 373 36.72 -0.03 -12.50
CA HIS A 373 38.03 0.54 -12.87
C HIS A 373 38.04 1.29 -14.22
N TYR A 374 36.91 1.33 -14.94
CA TYR A 374 36.75 2.02 -16.22
C TYR A 374 35.44 2.82 -16.26
N GLY A 375 35.44 3.92 -17.01
CA GLY A 375 34.27 4.80 -17.14
C GLY A 375 33.10 4.10 -17.84
N LEU A 376 31.98 3.98 -17.15
CA LEU A 376 30.75 3.43 -17.68
C LEU A 376 29.98 4.49 -18.49
N ARG A 377 29.38 4.08 -19.61
CA ARG A 377 28.37 4.89 -20.30
C ARG A 377 27.05 4.87 -19.51
N ASN A 378 26.32 5.99 -19.54
CA ASN A 378 25.00 6.10 -18.91
C ASN A 378 24.98 5.81 -17.39
N THR A 379 25.94 6.37 -16.66
CA THR A 379 26.10 6.23 -15.20
C THR A 379 24.87 6.68 -14.39
N HIS A 380 24.05 7.58 -14.96
CA HIS A 380 22.84 8.13 -14.35
C HIS A 380 21.61 7.19 -14.38
N LEU A 381 21.70 6.06 -15.11
CA LEU A 381 20.61 5.09 -15.18
C LEU A 381 20.63 4.18 -13.96
N TYR A 382 19.44 3.85 -13.48
CA TYR A 382 19.27 2.89 -12.39
C TYR A 382 19.53 1.46 -12.86
N ASP A 383 20.12 0.68 -11.99
CA ASP A 383 20.28 -0.75 -12.22
C ASP A 383 18.91 -1.44 -12.09
N ILE A 384 18.64 -2.30 -13.06
CA ILE A 384 17.46 -3.16 -13.02
C ILE A 384 17.95 -4.54 -12.59
N PRO A 385 17.42 -5.09 -11.46
CA PRO A 385 17.81 -6.43 -11.04
C PRO A 385 17.59 -7.46 -12.17
N ARG A 386 18.55 -8.38 -12.32
CA ARG A 386 18.35 -9.54 -13.20
C ARG A 386 17.24 -10.42 -12.59
N TYR A 387 16.46 -11.06 -13.43
CA TYR A 387 15.36 -11.92 -12.97
C TYR A 387 15.36 -13.23 -13.76
N LYS A 388 15.03 -14.33 -13.04
CA LYS A 388 14.93 -15.67 -13.61
C LYS A 388 13.61 -15.88 -14.38
N HIS A 389 12.54 -15.22 -13.92
CA HIS A 389 11.19 -15.37 -14.47
C HIS A 389 10.67 -14.06 -15.05
N ASP A 390 10.14 -14.07 -16.25
CA ASP A 390 9.67 -12.87 -16.98
C ASP A 390 8.63 -12.05 -16.22
N TYR A 391 7.76 -12.70 -15.43
CA TYR A 391 6.77 -11.98 -14.66
C TYR A 391 7.40 -11.11 -13.56
N ILE A 392 8.54 -11.51 -12.96
CA ILE A 392 9.27 -10.71 -11.96
C ILE A 392 9.76 -9.41 -12.58
N GLY A 393 10.19 -9.44 -13.85
CA GLY A 393 10.60 -8.24 -14.58
C GLY A 393 9.49 -7.21 -14.75
N ARG A 394 8.22 -7.59 -14.57
CA ARG A 394 7.06 -6.68 -14.59
C ARG A 394 6.72 -6.11 -13.21
N LEU A 395 7.22 -6.71 -12.12
CA LEU A 395 6.95 -6.26 -10.76
C LEU A 395 7.60 -4.89 -10.44
N PRO A 396 7.12 -4.14 -9.45
CA PRO A 396 7.55 -2.77 -9.18
C PRO A 396 9.07 -2.61 -9.05
N LEU A 397 9.76 -3.57 -8.41
CA LEU A 397 11.21 -3.54 -8.22
C LEU A 397 11.99 -3.33 -9.54
N CYS A 398 11.50 -3.94 -10.63
CA CYS A 398 12.11 -3.83 -11.97
C CYS A 398 11.41 -2.78 -12.84
N LYS A 399 10.08 -2.72 -12.81
CA LYS A 399 9.26 -1.88 -13.70
C LYS A 399 9.43 -0.39 -13.45
N ILE A 400 9.52 0.01 -12.18
CA ILE A 400 9.60 1.43 -11.80
C ILE A 400 10.92 2.04 -12.31
N PRO A 401 12.12 1.52 -11.99
CA PRO A 401 13.37 2.06 -12.49
C PRO A 401 13.50 1.90 -14.01
N ARG A 402 12.96 0.82 -14.60
CA ARG A 402 12.91 0.66 -16.06
C ARG A 402 12.12 1.78 -16.73
N THR A 403 10.93 2.11 -16.19
CA THR A 403 10.11 3.21 -16.72
C THR A 403 10.86 4.54 -16.69
N TRP A 404 11.66 4.78 -15.64
CA TRP A 404 12.52 5.97 -15.55
C TRP A 404 13.65 5.96 -16.56
N ASN A 405 14.35 4.84 -16.71
CA ASN A 405 15.45 4.70 -17.65
C ASN A 405 15.01 4.89 -19.13
N GLU A 406 13.85 4.31 -19.47
CA GLU A 406 13.29 4.34 -20.83
C GLU A 406 12.55 5.65 -21.15
N PHE A 407 12.31 6.51 -20.17
CA PHE A 407 11.61 7.77 -20.41
C PHE A 407 12.47 8.70 -21.24
N HIS A 408 12.14 8.87 -22.52
CA HIS A 408 12.75 9.88 -23.38
C HIS A 408 12.35 11.27 -22.88
N ASP A 409 13.33 12.08 -22.45
CA ASP A 409 13.13 13.37 -21.79
C ASP A 409 13.81 14.52 -22.55
N PRO A 410 13.28 14.91 -23.72
CA PRO A 410 13.88 15.98 -24.52
C PRO A 410 13.78 17.36 -23.87
N LYS A 411 12.91 17.52 -22.89
CA LYS A 411 12.67 18.78 -22.17
C LYS A 411 13.34 18.85 -20.80
N ASN A 412 14.21 17.88 -20.50
CA ASN A 412 14.92 17.77 -19.21
C ASN A 412 14.00 17.86 -17.97
N ILE A 413 12.79 17.29 -18.05
CA ILE A 413 11.78 17.35 -16.99
C ILE A 413 12.29 16.68 -15.71
N ARG A 414 13.12 15.62 -15.83
CA ARG A 414 13.71 14.88 -14.70
C ARG A 414 14.67 15.70 -13.82
N TYR A 415 15.07 16.88 -14.27
CA TYR A 415 16.02 17.76 -13.57
C TYR A 415 15.36 19.02 -13.00
N LEU A 416 14.03 19.09 -13.01
CA LEU A 416 13.30 20.22 -12.44
C LEU A 416 13.47 20.26 -10.91
N PRO A 417 13.67 21.43 -10.34
CA PRO A 417 13.91 21.56 -8.89
C PRO A 417 12.64 21.36 -8.04
N SER A 418 11.46 21.61 -8.61
CA SER A 418 10.19 21.57 -7.89
C SER A 418 9.39 20.33 -8.30
N PHE A 419 8.94 19.57 -7.30
CA PHE A 419 8.06 18.42 -7.48
C PHE A 419 6.74 18.76 -8.19
N ASN A 420 6.11 19.89 -7.82
CA ASN A 420 4.86 20.30 -8.45
C ASN A 420 5.06 20.67 -9.92
N ASN A 421 6.17 21.37 -10.24
CA ASN A 421 6.54 21.68 -11.62
C ASN A 421 6.83 20.41 -12.43
N PHE A 422 7.54 19.45 -11.83
CA PHE A 422 7.77 18.15 -12.43
C PHE A 422 6.45 17.45 -12.77
N CYS A 423 5.54 17.30 -11.80
CA CYS A 423 4.26 16.64 -11.99
C CYS A 423 3.41 17.29 -13.09
N SER A 424 3.36 18.63 -13.11
CA SER A 424 2.60 19.39 -14.11
C SER A 424 3.16 19.21 -15.52
N LYS A 425 4.48 19.39 -15.68
CA LYS A 425 5.16 19.24 -16.99
C LYS A 425 5.15 17.78 -17.47
N LEU A 426 5.32 16.81 -16.57
CA LEU A 426 5.23 15.40 -16.90
C LEU A 426 3.84 15.04 -17.41
N LYS A 427 2.78 15.50 -16.74
CA LYS A 427 1.41 15.27 -17.20
C LYS A 427 1.20 15.82 -18.60
N LYS A 428 1.64 17.07 -18.87
CA LYS A 428 1.56 17.70 -20.19
C LYS A 428 2.32 16.90 -21.24
N GLU A 429 3.56 16.51 -20.96
CA GLU A 429 4.39 15.72 -21.85
C GLU A 429 3.74 14.37 -22.20
N LEU A 430 3.17 13.67 -21.21
CA LEU A 430 2.48 12.40 -21.45
C LEU A 430 1.18 12.58 -22.26
N LEU A 431 0.48 13.70 -22.11
CA LEU A 431 -0.68 14.05 -22.95
C LEU A 431 -0.27 14.36 -24.39
N ASP A 432 0.82 15.11 -24.59
CA ASP A 432 1.33 15.46 -25.91
C ASP A 432 1.71 14.21 -26.72
N ARG A 433 2.21 13.17 -26.04
CA ARG A 433 2.59 11.88 -26.65
C ARG A 433 1.42 10.98 -27.05
N ILE A 434 0.19 11.28 -26.66
CA ILE A 434 -0.97 10.48 -27.06
C ILE A 434 -1.14 10.63 -28.59
N PRO A 435 -1.17 9.54 -29.36
CA PRO A 435 -1.37 9.62 -30.81
C PRO A 435 -2.73 10.23 -31.15
N VAL A 436 -2.74 11.12 -32.14
CA VAL A 436 -3.97 11.76 -32.64
C VAL A 436 -4.82 10.73 -33.41
N LEU A 437 -4.16 9.85 -34.14
CA LEU A 437 -4.79 8.73 -34.85
C LEU A 437 -4.48 7.44 -34.10
N CYS A 438 -5.49 6.66 -33.86
CA CYS A 438 -5.34 5.33 -33.27
C CYS A 438 -4.64 4.42 -34.28
N ASN A 439 -3.51 3.81 -33.92
CA ASN A 439 -2.95 2.72 -34.70
C ASN A 439 -3.96 1.55 -34.67
N ARG A 440 -4.59 1.25 -35.81
CA ARG A 440 -5.66 0.24 -35.96
C ARG A 440 -5.24 -1.14 -35.41
N LEU A 441 -3.93 -1.46 -35.48
CA LEU A 441 -3.37 -2.73 -35.02
C LEU A 441 -3.33 -2.87 -33.49
N ILE A 442 -3.37 -1.76 -32.72
CA ILE A 442 -3.18 -1.76 -31.25
C ILE A 442 -4.47 -1.34 -30.53
N CYS A 443 -5.40 -0.69 -31.18
CA CYS A 443 -6.63 -0.20 -30.57
C CYS A 443 -7.76 -1.24 -30.66
N GLY A 444 -7.93 -2.07 -29.64
CA GLY A 444 -9.02 -3.07 -29.58
C GLY A 444 -10.44 -2.50 -29.70
N SER A 445 -10.63 -1.17 -29.52
CA SER A 445 -11.93 -0.51 -29.73
C SER A 445 -12.16 -0.12 -31.20
N CYS A 446 -11.12 -0.06 -32.04
CA CYS A 446 -11.22 0.29 -33.44
C CYS A 446 -11.34 -0.94 -34.35
N HIS A 447 -11.08 -2.14 -33.83
CA HIS A 447 -11.22 -3.41 -34.55
C HIS A 447 -12.65 -3.95 -34.66
N LEU A 448 -13.62 -3.36 -33.93
CA LEU A 448 -15.01 -3.82 -33.92
C LEU A 448 -15.86 -3.25 -35.07
N ASN A 449 -15.25 -2.56 -36.05
CA ASN A 449 -15.94 -1.93 -37.18
C ASN A 449 -15.33 -2.33 -38.55
N GLN A 450 -14.91 -3.57 -38.71
CA GLN A 450 -14.73 -4.21 -40.03
C GLN A 450 -15.62 -5.42 -40.16
#